data_d025e2d091af728ca79fc0182d18612a
#
_entry.id   d025e2d091af728ca79fc0182d18612a
#
_cell.length_a   1.000
_cell.length_b   1.000
_cell.length_c   1.000
_cell.angle_alpha   90.00
_cell.angle_beta   90.00
_cell.angle_gamma   90.00
#
_symmetry.space_group_name_H-M   'P 1'
#
loop_
_entity.id
_entity.type
_entity.pdbx_description
1 polymer ?
#
loop_
_entity_poly.entity_id
_entity_poly.type
_entity_poly.pdbx_seq_one_letter_code
_entity_poly.pdbx_strand_id
1 'polypeptide(L)'
;DNNDVKLILSKKAFKWDLKFLNMNSLNSYTAEDVKNKTDKSYAINSGNWMSHLPDDMYLSEVNMPGTHDTGATYMTDVAEQVSKVCCQQLYPDEQLNSGVRAWDIRINRRKSINEDSNPTIIHGLNYYDCHNRDGSDMTLRNIMDTAKDFLKEHPYETVVMTLKGDSNGSDEIIGDIVLKQYLNNKNYPIYKPQKGGSEYSPKLKDVRGKIVFIRRLDFSDSYIKKAESKDLGFSVMDAFGMDASRWDDNDYSLNKNAVRVGNSNIYVQDNYGERDADTKLLYFYSTISDATNNKYTEQGNYLFNYSGAKDNINQPRIVNRSLMEDSFLSQPATSSAIQSIGFVMANYIDAKLSER
;
A
#
# COMPACT_ATOMS: atom_id res chain seq x y z
N ASP A 1 -17.69 -22.63 -14.45
CA ASP A 1 -18.67 -21.53 -14.33
C ASP A 1 -18.05 -20.38 -13.53
N ASN A 2 -18.01 -19.18 -14.11
CA ASN A 2 -17.43 -17.99 -13.44
C ASN A 2 -18.07 -17.69 -12.07
N ASN A 3 -19.26 -18.19 -11.81
CA ASN A 3 -19.96 -18.05 -10.54
C ASN A 3 -19.38 -18.89 -9.41
N ASP A 4 -18.79 -20.04 -9.71
CA ASP A 4 -18.20 -20.91 -8.69
C ASP A 4 -16.88 -20.35 -8.14
N VAL A 5 -16.12 -19.67 -8.98
CA VAL A 5 -14.89 -18.98 -8.57
C VAL A 5 -15.20 -17.82 -7.62
N LYS A 6 -16.24 -17.04 -7.93
CA LYS A 6 -16.72 -15.98 -7.04
C LYS A 6 -17.18 -16.52 -5.70
N LEU A 7 -17.85 -17.66 -5.67
CA LEU A 7 -18.37 -18.27 -4.45
C LEU A 7 -17.23 -18.80 -3.55
N ILE A 8 -16.19 -19.35 -4.13
CA ILE A 8 -15.02 -19.86 -3.41
C ILE A 8 -14.23 -18.70 -2.80
N LEU A 9 -14.01 -17.65 -3.58
CA LEU A 9 -13.36 -16.44 -3.09
C LEU A 9 -14.17 -15.78 -1.97
N SER A 10 -15.50 -15.66 -2.14
CA SER A 10 -16.38 -15.01 -1.16
C SER A 10 -16.54 -15.79 0.15
N LYS A 11 -16.26 -17.08 0.18
CA LYS A 11 -16.38 -17.90 1.41
C LYS A 11 -15.10 -17.97 2.24
N LYS A 12 -13.94 -17.64 1.69
CA LYS A 12 -12.64 -17.90 2.32
C LYS A 12 -11.77 -16.66 2.55
N ALA A 13 -12.03 -15.58 1.86
CA ALA A 13 -11.35 -14.31 2.10
C ALA A 13 -12.25 -13.38 2.91
N PHE A 14 -11.64 -12.46 3.61
CA PHE A 14 -12.37 -11.37 4.23
C PHE A 14 -13.24 -10.70 3.17
N LYS A 15 -14.51 -10.44 3.45
CA LYS A 15 -15.42 -9.75 2.52
C LYS A 15 -14.80 -8.49 1.92
N TRP A 16 -13.89 -7.90 2.66
CA TRP A 16 -13.16 -6.70 2.33
C TRP A 16 -12.12 -6.92 1.23
N ASP A 17 -11.30 -7.96 1.32
CA ASP A 17 -10.25 -8.26 0.34
C ASP A 17 -10.84 -8.52 -1.04
N LEU A 18 -11.98 -9.15 -1.06
CA LEU A 18 -12.66 -9.50 -2.31
C LEU A 18 -13.30 -8.32 -3.02
N LYS A 19 -13.76 -7.32 -2.28
CA LYS A 19 -14.29 -6.10 -2.88
C LYS A 19 -13.22 -5.29 -3.59
N PHE A 20 -11.97 -5.45 -3.16
CA PHE A 20 -10.82 -4.72 -3.70
C PHE A 20 -9.97 -5.53 -4.66
N LEU A 21 -10.21 -6.82 -4.82
CA LEU A 21 -9.58 -7.59 -5.90
C LEU A 21 -10.06 -7.07 -7.25
N ASN A 22 -9.12 -6.94 -8.19
CA ASN A 22 -9.45 -6.53 -9.54
C ASN A 22 -10.37 -7.54 -10.21
N MET A 23 -11.63 -7.18 -10.35
CA MET A 23 -12.64 -8.05 -10.97
C MET A 23 -12.33 -8.34 -12.45
N ASN A 24 -11.57 -7.45 -13.11
CA ASN A 24 -11.15 -7.67 -14.49
C ASN A 24 -10.07 -8.74 -14.61
N SER A 25 -9.18 -8.85 -13.64
CA SER A 25 -8.21 -9.95 -13.60
C SER A 25 -8.89 -11.30 -13.38
N LEU A 26 -10.00 -11.33 -12.66
CA LEU A 26 -10.82 -12.54 -12.53
C LEU A 26 -11.54 -12.91 -13.83
N ASN A 27 -11.87 -11.95 -14.67
CA ASN A 27 -12.48 -12.20 -15.99
C ASN A 27 -11.48 -12.77 -17.01
N SER A 28 -10.18 -12.61 -16.81
CA SER A 28 -9.13 -13.22 -17.63
C SER A 28 -8.78 -14.65 -17.20
N TYR A 29 -9.25 -15.09 -16.03
CA TYR A 29 -9.12 -16.46 -15.57
C TYR A 29 -10.32 -17.29 -16.01
N THR A 30 -10.06 -18.41 -16.67
CA THR A 30 -11.07 -19.44 -16.81
C THR A 30 -11.25 -20.18 -15.48
N ALA A 31 -12.44 -20.74 -15.25
CA ALA A 31 -12.67 -21.62 -14.10
C ALA A 31 -11.65 -22.78 -14.04
N GLU A 32 -11.09 -23.14 -15.16
CA GLU A 32 -10.07 -24.17 -15.32
C GLU A 32 -8.68 -23.71 -14.85
N ASP A 33 -8.31 -22.45 -15.07
CA ASP A 33 -7.06 -21.87 -14.58
C ASP A 33 -7.04 -21.82 -13.06
N VAL A 34 -8.16 -21.47 -12.44
CA VAL A 34 -8.32 -21.49 -10.99
C VAL A 34 -8.34 -22.93 -10.47
N LYS A 35 -8.98 -23.85 -11.16
CA LYS A 35 -9.06 -25.27 -10.79
C LYS A 35 -7.71 -25.97 -10.86
N ASN A 36 -6.91 -25.64 -11.86
CA ASN A 36 -5.56 -26.21 -12.04
C ASN A 36 -4.53 -25.63 -11.07
N LYS A 37 -4.72 -24.40 -10.58
CA LYS A 37 -3.89 -23.78 -9.54
C LYS A 37 -4.36 -24.07 -8.10
N THR A 38 -5.59 -24.55 -7.95
CA THR A 38 -6.14 -24.99 -6.64
C THR A 38 -5.84 -26.45 -6.36
N ASP A 39 -4.63 -26.91 -6.63
CA ASP A 39 -4.18 -28.13 -5.98
C ASP A 39 -4.36 -27.99 -4.46
N LYS A 40 -4.71 -29.05 -3.78
CA LYS A 40 -5.21 -29.06 -2.38
C LYS A 40 -4.32 -28.33 -1.36
N SER A 41 -3.08 -28.01 -1.74
CA SER A 41 -2.13 -27.24 -0.95
C SER A 41 -2.29 -25.71 -1.06
N TYR A 42 -3.07 -25.19 -2.02
CA TYR A 42 -3.19 -23.76 -2.32
C TYR A 42 -4.63 -23.25 -2.22
N ALA A 43 -5.32 -23.54 -1.13
CA ALA A 43 -6.58 -22.86 -0.88
C ALA A 43 -6.31 -21.35 -0.81
N ILE A 44 -7.02 -20.55 -1.64
CA ILE A 44 -6.93 -19.09 -1.60
C ILE A 44 -7.30 -18.62 -0.20
N ASN A 45 -6.42 -17.91 0.43
CA ASN A 45 -6.63 -17.25 1.71
C ASN A 45 -6.01 -15.85 1.67
N SER A 46 -6.25 -15.07 2.69
CA SER A 46 -5.71 -13.71 2.79
C SER A 46 -4.17 -13.65 2.74
N GLY A 47 -3.49 -14.71 3.16
CA GLY A 47 -2.02 -14.77 3.13
C GLY A 47 -1.42 -15.07 1.74
N ASN A 48 -2.19 -15.58 0.76
CA ASN A 48 -1.65 -16.02 -0.52
C ASN A 48 -2.47 -15.62 -1.76
N TRP A 49 -3.34 -14.65 -1.65
CA TRP A 49 -4.30 -14.30 -2.70
C TRP A 49 -3.64 -13.82 -4.01
N MET A 50 -2.48 -13.14 -3.95
CA MET A 50 -1.79 -12.69 -5.16
C MET A 50 -1.25 -13.86 -6.00
N SER A 51 -1.00 -15.01 -5.40
CA SER A 51 -0.54 -16.21 -6.11
C SER A 51 -1.49 -16.67 -7.22
N HIS A 52 -2.75 -16.24 -7.14
CA HIS A 52 -3.81 -16.56 -8.09
C HIS A 52 -3.99 -15.49 -9.19
N LEU A 53 -3.24 -14.40 -9.14
CA LEU A 53 -3.26 -13.37 -10.17
C LEU A 53 -2.31 -13.73 -11.33
N PRO A 54 -2.60 -13.28 -12.58
CA PRO A 54 -1.74 -13.50 -13.73
C PRO A 54 -0.35 -12.91 -13.54
N ASP A 55 0.66 -13.66 -13.96
CA ASP A 55 2.05 -13.21 -13.92
C ASP A 55 2.33 -12.00 -14.83
N ASP A 56 1.57 -11.87 -15.92
CA ASP A 56 1.71 -10.77 -16.88
C ASP A 56 0.90 -9.52 -16.52
N MET A 57 0.13 -9.56 -15.46
CA MET A 57 -0.61 -8.43 -14.93
C MET A 57 0.36 -7.38 -14.38
N TYR A 58 0.14 -6.11 -14.70
CA TYR A 58 0.89 -5.03 -14.08
C TYR A 58 0.52 -4.87 -12.59
N LEU A 59 1.51 -4.56 -11.77
CA LEU A 59 1.28 -4.32 -10.34
C LEU A 59 0.27 -3.19 -10.11
N SER A 60 0.27 -2.17 -10.98
CA SER A 60 -0.68 -1.05 -10.96
C SER A 60 -2.12 -1.44 -11.28
N GLU A 61 -2.34 -2.57 -11.95
CA GLU A 61 -3.69 -3.07 -12.27
C GLU A 61 -4.33 -3.84 -11.11
N VAL A 62 -3.53 -4.19 -10.11
CA VAL A 62 -4.02 -4.94 -8.95
C VAL A 62 -4.83 -4.03 -8.04
N ASN A 63 -6.06 -4.43 -7.73
CA ASN A 63 -6.82 -3.79 -6.65
C ASN A 63 -6.22 -4.25 -5.32
N MET A 64 -5.49 -3.35 -4.67
CA MET A 64 -4.59 -3.67 -3.59
C MET A 64 -5.12 -3.17 -2.26
N PRO A 65 -5.44 -4.08 -1.31
CA PRO A 65 -5.69 -3.68 0.07
C PRO A 65 -4.43 -3.07 0.69
N GLY A 66 -4.59 -1.91 1.29
CA GLY A 66 -3.50 -1.18 1.92
C GLY A 66 -3.89 -0.55 3.24
N THR A 67 -2.89 -0.10 3.99
CA THR A 67 -3.06 0.57 5.26
C THR A 67 -2.42 1.96 5.24
N HIS A 68 -3.19 2.96 5.67
CA HIS A 68 -2.70 4.29 5.96
C HIS A 68 -1.98 4.28 7.31
N ASP A 69 -0.82 4.96 7.40
CA ASP A 69 0.00 4.98 8.62
C ASP A 69 0.14 3.57 9.24
N THR A 70 0.70 2.67 8.47
CA THR A 70 0.74 1.22 8.76
C THR A 70 1.24 0.86 10.14
N GLY A 71 2.25 1.56 10.65
CA GLY A 71 2.83 1.34 11.98
C GLY A 71 2.06 1.97 13.13
N ALA A 72 1.12 2.87 12.86
CA ALA A 72 0.37 3.59 13.88
C ALA A 72 -0.74 2.70 14.49
N THR A 73 -0.32 1.63 15.14
CA THR A 73 -1.15 0.61 15.77
C THR A 73 -1.53 1.04 17.19
N TYR A 74 -0.91 0.50 18.20
CA TYR A 74 -1.19 0.83 19.59
C TYR A 74 -0.18 1.85 20.11
N MET A 75 -0.69 2.99 20.59
CA MET A 75 0.13 4.07 21.14
C MET A 75 -0.26 4.24 22.61
N THR A 76 0.60 3.75 23.51
CA THR A 76 0.25 3.58 24.93
C THR A 76 0.30 4.85 25.76
N ASP A 77 1.00 5.88 25.31
CA ASP A 77 1.45 6.94 26.22
C ASP A 77 0.51 8.15 26.38
N VAL A 78 -0.54 8.24 25.56
CA VAL A 78 -1.42 9.41 25.62
C VAL A 78 -2.88 9.03 25.33
N ALA A 79 -3.57 8.53 26.35
CA ALA A 79 -4.96 8.04 26.25
C ALA A 79 -5.92 9.01 25.53
N GLU A 80 -5.76 10.31 25.72
CA GLU A 80 -6.60 11.34 25.08
C GLU A 80 -6.26 11.55 23.60
N GLN A 81 -5.04 11.22 23.19
CA GLN A 81 -4.58 11.42 21.82
C GLN A 81 -4.58 10.12 21.00
N VAL A 82 -4.67 8.95 21.62
CA VAL A 82 -4.76 7.65 20.95
C VAL A 82 -5.89 7.63 19.92
N SER A 83 -7.03 8.25 20.24
CA SER A 83 -8.16 8.33 19.30
C SER A 83 -7.89 9.18 18.04
N LYS A 84 -6.85 10.01 18.06
CA LYS A 84 -6.50 10.91 16.93
C LYS A 84 -5.31 10.42 16.11
N VAL A 85 -4.43 9.61 16.72
CA VAL A 85 -3.15 9.22 16.11
C VAL A 85 -3.07 7.72 15.79
N CYS A 86 -3.87 6.89 16.46
CA CYS A 86 -3.93 5.48 16.14
C CYS A 86 -4.71 5.28 14.83
N CYS A 87 -4.04 4.78 13.80
CA CYS A 87 -4.63 4.54 12.49
C CYS A 87 -4.97 3.08 12.24
N GLN A 88 -4.36 2.15 12.98
CA GLN A 88 -4.52 0.72 12.78
C GLN A 88 -4.79 -0.01 14.08
N GLN A 89 -5.47 -1.16 14.01
CA GLN A 89 -5.67 -2.08 15.14
C GLN A 89 -4.78 -3.30 15.03
N LEU A 90 -4.47 -3.72 13.82
CA LEU A 90 -3.62 -4.86 13.54
C LEU A 90 -2.16 -4.40 13.41
N TYR A 91 -1.24 -5.16 13.96
CA TYR A 91 0.18 -4.97 13.72
C TYR A 91 0.54 -5.34 12.28
N PRO A 92 1.68 -4.87 11.75
CA PRO A 92 2.05 -5.09 10.35
C PRO A 92 2.02 -6.55 9.90
N ASP A 93 2.45 -7.49 10.73
CA ASP A 93 2.38 -8.93 10.44
C ASP A 93 0.93 -9.44 10.34
N GLU A 94 0.05 -8.97 11.23
CA GLU A 94 -1.37 -9.31 11.18
C GLU A 94 -2.06 -8.69 9.96
N GLN A 95 -1.65 -7.47 9.57
CA GLN A 95 -2.14 -6.83 8.36
C GLN A 95 -1.81 -7.67 7.12
N LEU A 96 -0.56 -8.16 6.97
CA LEU A 96 -0.18 -9.04 5.86
C LEU A 96 -1.00 -10.33 5.86
N ASN A 97 -1.15 -10.95 7.02
CA ASN A 97 -1.95 -12.18 7.18
C ASN A 97 -3.44 -11.93 6.90
N SER A 98 -3.92 -10.71 7.05
CA SER A 98 -5.27 -10.28 6.72
C SER A 98 -5.47 -9.89 5.26
N GLY A 99 -4.44 -10.00 4.41
CA GLY A 99 -4.54 -9.71 2.97
C GLY A 99 -3.99 -8.37 2.53
N VAL A 100 -3.56 -7.51 3.44
CA VAL A 100 -2.92 -6.23 3.11
C VAL A 100 -1.60 -6.46 2.37
N ARG A 101 -1.37 -5.69 1.30
CA ARG A 101 -0.14 -5.76 0.50
C ARG A 101 0.44 -4.39 0.18
N ALA A 102 -0.24 -3.31 0.60
CA ALA A 102 0.30 -1.95 0.46
C ALA A 102 0.40 -1.29 1.84
N TRP A 103 1.57 -0.77 2.15
CA TRP A 103 1.90 -0.12 3.42
C TRP A 103 2.30 1.32 3.22
N ASP A 104 1.78 2.21 4.05
CA ASP A 104 2.19 3.62 4.16
C ASP A 104 3.12 3.77 5.36
N ILE A 105 4.43 3.89 5.09
CA ILE A 105 5.48 3.87 6.12
C ILE A 105 5.97 5.29 6.37
N ARG A 106 5.77 5.76 7.60
CA ARG A 106 6.17 7.09 8.08
C ARG A 106 7.39 6.96 8.97
N ILE A 107 8.49 7.58 8.57
CA ILE A 107 9.82 7.36 9.16
C ILE A 107 10.27 8.62 9.86
N ASN A 108 10.77 8.46 11.09
CA ASN A 108 11.36 9.52 11.87
C ASN A 108 12.74 9.92 11.29
N ARG A 109 12.88 11.20 10.93
CA ARG A 109 14.10 11.75 10.33
C ARG A 109 14.79 12.80 11.22
N ARG A 110 14.72 12.61 12.53
CA ARG A 110 15.38 13.52 13.51
C ARG A 110 16.85 13.72 13.19
N LYS A 111 17.35 14.94 13.46
CA LYS A 111 18.74 15.35 13.11
C LYS A 111 19.86 14.50 13.71
N SER A 112 19.57 13.71 14.74
CA SER A 112 20.57 12.88 15.43
C SER A 112 20.80 11.51 14.80
N ILE A 113 20.13 11.18 13.69
CA ILE A 113 20.31 9.90 13.00
C ILE A 113 21.36 10.01 11.89
N ASN A 114 22.00 8.88 11.59
CA ASN A 114 22.96 8.71 10.50
C ASN A 114 22.64 7.43 9.70
N GLU A 115 23.43 7.12 8.70
CA GLU A 115 23.20 5.96 7.82
C GLU A 115 23.24 4.58 8.52
N ASP A 116 23.79 4.49 9.74
CA ASP A 116 23.81 3.29 10.57
C ASP A 116 22.66 3.22 11.57
N SER A 117 21.90 4.29 11.69
CA SER A 117 20.76 4.37 12.61
C SER A 117 19.61 3.48 12.15
N ASN A 118 18.80 3.09 13.12
CA ASN A 118 17.54 2.38 12.89
C ASN A 118 16.38 3.30 13.29
N PRO A 119 15.86 4.13 12.38
CA PRO A 119 14.86 5.13 12.71
C PRO A 119 13.55 4.50 13.14
N THR A 120 12.86 5.17 14.06
CA THR A 120 11.53 4.78 14.52
C THR A 120 10.48 5.07 13.46
N ILE A 121 9.38 4.34 13.50
CA ILE A 121 8.14 4.64 12.77
C ILE A 121 7.32 5.58 13.62
N ILE A 122 6.78 6.63 13.02
CA ILE A 122 6.05 7.68 13.73
C ILE A 122 4.76 8.07 13.03
N HIS A 123 3.87 8.71 13.76
CA HIS A 123 2.70 9.37 13.21
C HIS A 123 2.71 10.87 13.50
N GLY A 124 2.58 11.66 12.44
CA GLY A 124 2.37 13.11 12.49
C GLY A 124 3.54 13.95 13.03
N LEU A 125 3.37 15.26 12.90
CA LEU A 125 4.39 16.26 13.23
C LEU A 125 4.75 16.34 14.73
N ASN A 126 3.91 15.82 15.61
CA ASN A 126 4.15 15.80 17.05
C ASN A 126 4.99 14.59 17.50
N TYR A 127 5.50 13.81 16.57
CA TYR A 127 6.46 12.74 16.80
C TYR A 127 5.96 11.62 17.73
N TYR A 128 4.76 11.16 17.49
CA TYR A 128 4.25 9.98 18.20
C TYR A 128 4.94 8.74 17.67
N ASP A 129 5.87 8.20 18.45
CA ASP A 129 6.53 6.94 18.10
C ASP A 129 5.52 5.79 18.13
N CYS A 130 5.57 4.95 17.11
CA CYS A 130 4.79 3.73 17.03
C CYS A 130 5.48 2.63 17.84
N HIS A 131 4.71 1.75 18.47
CA HIS A 131 5.25 0.71 19.34
C HIS A 131 4.94 -0.70 18.84
N ASN A 132 5.85 -1.60 19.13
CA ASN A 132 5.66 -3.04 18.99
C ASN A 132 4.74 -3.57 20.10
N ARG A 133 4.30 -4.85 20.00
CA ARG A 133 3.44 -5.49 21.01
C ARG A 133 4.06 -5.55 22.41
N ASP A 134 5.38 -5.57 22.51
CA ASP A 134 6.12 -5.57 23.76
C ASP A 134 6.35 -4.17 24.36
N GLY A 135 5.83 -3.13 23.71
CA GLY A 135 5.98 -1.74 24.11
C GLY A 135 7.29 -1.08 23.68
N SER A 136 8.17 -1.78 23.02
CA SER A 136 9.38 -1.19 22.41
C SER A 136 9.02 -0.34 21.19
N ASP A 137 9.85 0.64 20.85
CA ASP A 137 9.68 1.46 19.66
C ASP A 137 9.69 0.61 18.39
N MET A 138 8.68 0.81 17.53
CA MET A 138 8.67 0.21 16.20
C MET A 138 9.66 0.94 15.31
N THR A 139 10.53 0.21 14.67
CA THR A 139 11.58 0.75 13.82
C THR A 139 11.39 0.36 12.36
N LEU A 140 12.09 1.06 11.46
CA LEU A 140 12.12 0.69 10.04
C LEU A 140 12.61 -0.76 9.86
N ARG A 141 13.54 -1.23 10.70
CA ARG A 141 14.02 -2.62 10.66
C ARG A 141 12.89 -3.61 11.00
N ASN A 142 12.05 -3.32 11.99
CA ASN A 142 10.90 -4.18 12.30
C ASN A 142 9.96 -4.31 11.10
N ILE A 143 9.66 -3.21 10.43
CA ILE A 143 8.82 -3.19 9.21
C ILE A 143 9.45 -4.02 8.10
N MET A 144 10.73 -3.79 7.81
CA MET A 144 11.45 -4.47 6.73
C MET A 144 11.63 -5.97 7.00
N ASP A 145 11.92 -6.35 8.25
CA ASP A 145 12.04 -7.76 8.65
C ASP A 145 10.69 -8.46 8.59
N THR A 146 9.62 -7.82 9.05
CA THR A 146 8.26 -8.37 8.95
C THR A 146 7.88 -8.67 7.50
N ALA A 147 8.11 -7.73 6.58
CA ALA A 147 7.82 -7.96 5.17
C ALA A 147 8.72 -9.04 4.55
N LYS A 148 10.00 -9.05 4.87
CA LYS A 148 10.96 -10.06 4.40
C LYS A 148 10.55 -11.46 4.84
N ASP A 149 10.19 -11.63 6.12
CA ASP A 149 9.84 -12.93 6.69
C ASP A 149 8.50 -13.42 6.11
N PHE A 150 7.51 -12.53 5.96
CA PHE A 150 6.27 -12.84 5.26
C PHE A 150 6.51 -13.31 3.82
N LEU A 151 7.31 -12.59 3.04
CA LEU A 151 7.59 -12.92 1.64
C LEU A 151 8.42 -14.21 1.49
N LYS A 152 9.19 -14.58 2.50
CA LYS A 152 9.90 -15.87 2.53
C LYS A 152 8.91 -17.05 2.64
N GLU A 153 7.84 -16.88 3.42
CA GLU A 153 6.78 -17.88 3.58
C GLU A 153 5.77 -17.84 2.42
N HIS A 154 5.61 -16.67 1.80
CA HIS A 154 4.65 -16.39 0.73
C HIS A 154 5.36 -15.85 -0.54
N PRO A 155 6.14 -16.67 -1.24
CA PRO A 155 7.04 -16.22 -2.32
C PRO A 155 6.32 -15.73 -3.59
N TYR A 156 5.02 -15.93 -3.69
CA TYR A 156 4.20 -15.43 -4.81
C TYR A 156 3.53 -14.09 -4.51
N GLU A 157 3.65 -13.60 -3.30
CA GLU A 157 3.10 -12.32 -2.88
C GLU A 157 4.08 -11.17 -3.17
N THR A 158 3.58 -9.94 -3.07
CA THR A 158 4.37 -8.70 -3.21
C THR A 158 3.93 -7.73 -2.14
N VAL A 159 4.85 -7.03 -1.51
CA VAL A 159 4.52 -5.96 -0.55
C VAL A 159 4.97 -4.63 -1.14
N VAL A 160 4.04 -3.70 -1.31
CA VAL A 160 4.32 -2.33 -1.77
C VAL A 160 4.43 -1.43 -0.55
N MET A 161 5.47 -0.61 -0.49
CA MET A 161 5.69 0.33 0.62
C MET A 161 5.88 1.76 0.09
N THR A 162 5.01 2.68 0.49
CA THR A 162 5.32 4.10 0.35
C THR A 162 6.24 4.52 1.51
N LEU A 163 7.34 5.20 1.19
CA LEU A 163 8.31 5.65 2.18
C LEU A 163 8.25 7.17 2.31
N LYS A 164 7.86 7.68 3.48
CA LYS A 164 7.75 9.12 3.77
C LYS A 164 8.52 9.47 5.05
N GLY A 165 9.26 10.58 5.02
CA GLY A 165 9.77 11.21 6.23
C GLY A 165 8.68 12.06 6.89
N ASP A 166 8.40 11.86 8.17
CA ASP A 166 7.27 12.51 8.86
C ASP A 166 7.67 13.28 10.12
N SER A 167 8.91 13.77 10.16
CA SER A 167 9.43 14.62 11.26
C SER A 167 10.33 15.72 10.69
N ASN A 168 10.79 16.64 11.54
CA ASN A 168 11.83 17.60 11.15
C ASN A 168 13.13 16.89 10.84
N GLY A 169 13.76 17.17 9.72
CA GLY A 169 15.01 16.57 9.28
C GLY A 169 15.11 16.51 7.78
N SER A 170 16.13 15.79 7.27
CA SER A 170 16.33 15.58 5.85
C SER A 170 15.85 14.20 5.43
N ASP A 171 15.13 14.12 4.32
CA ASP A 171 14.76 12.85 3.69
C ASP A 171 15.98 12.12 3.14
N GLU A 172 17.06 12.85 2.81
CA GLU A 172 18.29 12.26 2.29
C GLU A 172 18.97 11.33 3.30
N ILE A 173 18.86 11.61 4.62
CA ILE A 173 19.40 10.70 5.62
C ILE A 173 18.62 9.37 5.66
N ILE A 174 17.31 9.41 5.46
CA ILE A 174 16.51 8.20 5.29
C ILE A 174 16.92 7.48 4.00
N GLY A 175 17.16 8.23 2.93
CA GLY A 175 17.70 7.68 1.69
C GLY A 175 19.03 6.94 1.89
N ASP A 176 19.99 7.52 2.61
CA ASP A 176 21.26 6.89 2.92
C ASP A 176 21.09 5.61 3.78
N ILE A 177 20.18 5.63 4.77
CA ILE A 177 19.82 4.44 5.57
C ILE A 177 19.23 3.34 4.69
N VAL A 178 18.24 3.67 3.87
CA VAL A 178 17.57 2.70 2.99
C VAL A 178 18.56 2.12 1.99
N LEU A 179 19.39 2.97 1.39
CA LEU A 179 20.40 2.53 0.44
C LEU A 179 21.42 1.58 1.06
N LYS A 180 21.99 1.95 2.22
CA LYS A 180 23.03 1.18 2.90
C LYS A 180 22.50 -0.13 3.49
N GLN A 181 21.41 -0.03 4.25
CA GLN A 181 20.96 -1.15 5.08
C GLN A 181 20.03 -2.12 4.35
N TYR A 182 19.33 -1.65 3.29
CA TYR A 182 18.31 -2.45 2.62
C TYR A 182 18.58 -2.63 1.12
N LEU A 183 18.73 -1.56 0.33
CA LEU A 183 18.94 -1.71 -1.11
C LEU A 183 20.25 -2.40 -1.45
N ASN A 184 21.32 -2.11 -0.74
CA ASN A 184 22.63 -2.75 -0.92
C ASN A 184 22.78 -4.08 -0.13
N ASN A 185 21.73 -4.50 0.57
CA ASN A 185 21.73 -5.72 1.37
C ASN A 185 20.94 -6.83 0.67
N LYS A 186 21.63 -7.90 0.29
CA LYS A 186 21.04 -9.06 -0.42
C LYS A 186 20.03 -9.85 0.43
N ASN A 187 20.03 -9.65 1.74
CA ASN A 187 19.09 -10.33 2.64
C ASN A 187 17.65 -9.78 2.53
N TYR A 188 17.48 -8.59 1.93
CA TYR A 188 16.17 -8.01 1.73
C TYR A 188 15.73 -8.18 0.26
N PRO A 189 14.60 -8.82 0.01
CA PRO A 189 14.11 -9.10 -1.33
C PRO A 189 13.43 -7.87 -1.94
N ILE A 190 14.18 -6.81 -2.21
CA ILE A 190 13.65 -5.58 -2.78
C ILE A 190 13.71 -5.65 -4.29
N TYR A 191 12.66 -5.18 -4.96
CA TYR A 191 12.66 -5.03 -6.41
C TYR A 191 13.66 -3.95 -6.84
N LYS A 192 14.56 -4.34 -7.73
CA LYS A 192 15.66 -3.49 -8.22
C LYS A 192 15.66 -3.55 -9.74
N PRO A 193 15.02 -2.59 -10.42
CA PRO A 193 15.03 -2.51 -11.88
C PRO A 193 16.46 -2.41 -12.41
N GLN A 194 16.70 -3.01 -13.58
CA GLN A 194 17.99 -2.86 -14.25
C GLN A 194 18.18 -1.42 -14.72
N LYS A 195 19.44 -0.97 -14.75
CA LYS A 195 19.80 0.37 -15.21
C LYS A 195 19.29 0.62 -16.63
N GLY A 196 18.45 1.62 -16.82
CA GLY A 196 17.79 1.92 -18.11
C GLY A 196 16.46 1.23 -18.36
N GLY A 197 15.98 0.40 -17.45
CA GLY A 197 14.64 -0.18 -17.47
C GLY A 197 13.68 0.65 -16.63
N SER A 198 12.98 1.58 -17.24
CA SER A 198 12.04 2.48 -16.56
C SER A 198 10.62 1.95 -16.44
N GLU A 199 10.45 0.67 -16.22
CA GLU A 199 9.11 0.14 -15.96
C GLU A 199 8.71 0.46 -14.52
N TYR A 200 8.08 1.60 -14.34
CA TYR A 200 7.60 2.06 -13.03
C TYR A 200 6.47 1.18 -12.47
N SER A 201 5.71 0.52 -13.31
CA SER A 201 4.78 -0.52 -12.91
C SER A 201 5.25 -1.85 -13.48
N PRO A 202 6.00 -2.64 -12.71
CA PRO A 202 6.45 -3.96 -13.12
C PRO A 202 5.27 -4.94 -13.22
N LYS A 203 5.46 -6.00 -13.97
CA LYS A 203 4.54 -7.13 -13.97
C LYS A 203 4.69 -7.96 -12.69
N LEU A 204 3.62 -8.64 -12.28
CA LEU A 204 3.63 -9.46 -11.06
C LEU A 204 4.76 -10.48 -11.05
N LYS A 205 5.05 -11.13 -12.18
CA LYS A 205 6.19 -12.06 -12.30
C LYS A 205 7.54 -11.47 -11.89
N ASP A 206 7.73 -10.17 -12.08
CA ASP A 206 8.99 -9.47 -11.79
C ASP A 206 9.13 -9.10 -10.32
N VAL A 207 8.01 -9.02 -9.60
CA VAL A 207 7.95 -8.54 -8.22
C VAL A 207 7.46 -9.57 -7.20
N ARG A 208 7.10 -10.78 -7.64
CA ARG A 208 6.75 -11.86 -6.73
C ARG A 208 7.88 -12.14 -5.74
N GLY A 209 7.53 -12.30 -4.47
CA GLY A 209 8.48 -12.47 -3.38
C GLY A 209 9.30 -11.22 -3.05
N LYS A 210 8.90 -10.04 -3.56
CA LYS A 210 9.69 -8.82 -3.39
C LYS A 210 8.91 -7.68 -2.75
N ILE A 211 9.66 -6.80 -2.10
CA ILE A 211 9.21 -5.49 -1.65
C ILE A 211 9.38 -4.51 -2.80
N VAL A 212 8.35 -3.73 -3.09
CA VAL A 212 8.37 -2.65 -4.07
C VAL A 212 8.22 -1.32 -3.35
N PHE A 213 9.16 -0.42 -3.51
CA PHE A 213 9.08 0.91 -2.91
C PHE A 213 8.35 1.89 -3.83
N ILE A 214 7.71 2.87 -3.19
CA ILE A 214 7.21 4.10 -3.80
C ILE A 214 7.74 5.24 -2.94
N ARG A 215 8.50 6.13 -3.55
CA ARG A 215 9.26 7.16 -2.84
C ARG A 215 8.43 8.41 -2.62
N ARG A 216 8.05 8.66 -1.37
CA ARG A 216 7.53 9.96 -0.91
C ARG A 216 8.61 10.81 -0.23
N LEU A 217 9.84 10.30 -0.19
CA LEU A 217 11.02 11.04 0.27
C LEU A 217 11.41 12.09 -0.78
N ASP A 218 11.61 13.33 -0.36
CA ASP A 218 12.04 14.42 -1.23
C ASP A 218 13.57 14.51 -1.24
N PHE A 219 14.17 14.25 -2.39
CA PHE A 219 15.60 14.26 -2.59
C PHE A 219 16.02 15.42 -3.48
N SER A 220 17.09 16.12 -3.09
CA SER A 220 17.70 17.13 -3.95
C SER A 220 18.35 16.50 -5.19
N ASP A 221 18.47 17.27 -6.26
CA ASP A 221 19.16 16.83 -7.48
C ASP A 221 20.61 16.40 -7.20
N SER A 222 21.27 17.04 -6.22
CA SER A 222 22.64 16.69 -5.81
C SER A 222 22.69 15.32 -5.15
N TYR A 223 21.70 15.01 -4.32
CA TYR A 223 21.58 13.68 -3.69
C TYR A 223 21.31 12.61 -4.76
N ILE A 224 20.36 12.85 -5.66
CA ILE A 224 20.02 11.91 -6.73
C ILE A 224 21.27 11.58 -7.55
N LYS A 225 22.03 12.60 -8.00
CA LYS A 225 23.29 12.41 -8.75
C LYS A 225 24.31 11.58 -7.96
N LYS A 226 24.48 11.89 -6.67
CA LYS A 226 25.37 11.15 -5.77
C LYS A 226 24.95 9.68 -5.62
N ALA A 227 23.65 9.44 -5.45
CA ALA A 227 23.10 8.09 -5.29
C ALA A 227 23.28 7.26 -6.57
N GLU A 228 22.94 7.83 -7.72
CA GLU A 228 23.09 7.17 -9.04
C GLU A 228 24.54 6.95 -9.46
N SER A 229 25.48 7.72 -8.91
CA SER A 229 26.92 7.50 -9.17
C SER A 229 27.47 6.23 -8.52
N LYS A 230 26.71 5.62 -7.59
CA LYS A 230 27.08 4.33 -6.97
C LYS A 230 26.79 3.21 -7.97
N ASP A 231 27.84 2.49 -8.38
CA ASP A 231 27.68 1.33 -9.28
C ASP A 231 27.32 0.08 -8.45
N LEU A 232 26.03 -0.11 -8.23
CA LEU A 232 25.46 -1.24 -7.47
C LEU A 232 24.89 -2.35 -8.38
N GLY A 233 25.03 -2.22 -9.71
CA GLY A 233 24.48 -3.17 -10.68
C GLY A 233 22.98 -2.97 -10.94
N PHE A 234 22.35 -1.93 -10.38
CA PHE A 234 20.95 -1.55 -10.62
C PHE A 234 20.81 -0.02 -10.57
N SER A 235 19.71 0.51 -11.10
CA SER A 235 19.36 1.93 -10.93
C SER A 235 18.93 2.17 -9.49
N VAL A 236 19.66 3.02 -8.77
CA VAL A 236 19.38 3.30 -7.35
C VAL A 236 18.06 4.02 -7.19
N MET A 237 17.78 5.02 -8.04
CA MET A 237 16.54 5.78 -7.93
C MET A 237 15.33 4.94 -8.32
N ASP A 238 15.44 4.10 -9.35
CA ASP A 238 14.35 3.18 -9.73
C ASP A 238 14.10 2.13 -8.63
N ALA A 239 15.12 1.76 -7.85
CA ALA A 239 14.97 0.86 -6.70
C ALA A 239 14.29 1.53 -5.49
N PHE A 240 14.34 2.85 -5.39
CA PHE A 240 13.50 3.62 -4.47
C PHE A 240 12.03 3.69 -4.96
N GLY A 241 11.78 3.28 -6.17
CA GLY A 241 10.47 3.26 -6.80
C GLY A 241 10.05 4.62 -7.36
N MET A 242 8.80 4.70 -7.74
CA MET A 242 8.23 5.91 -8.32
C MET A 242 8.38 7.12 -7.42
N ASP A 243 8.65 8.27 -8.03
CA ASP A 243 8.70 9.55 -7.34
C ASP A 243 7.30 10.08 -7.02
N ALA A 244 6.93 9.95 -5.77
CA ALA A 244 5.71 10.50 -5.18
C ALA A 244 6.02 11.61 -4.15
N SER A 245 7.21 12.22 -4.19
CA SER A 245 7.66 13.22 -3.21
C SER A 245 6.79 14.50 -3.21
N ARG A 246 6.15 14.80 -4.33
CA ARG A 246 5.24 15.96 -4.46
C ARG A 246 3.78 15.63 -4.16
N TRP A 247 3.53 14.53 -3.54
CA TRP A 247 2.20 14.18 -3.06
C TRP A 247 1.79 15.10 -1.92
N ASP A 248 0.80 15.94 -2.19
CA ASP A 248 0.23 16.84 -1.20
C ASP A 248 -0.92 16.11 -0.46
N ASP A 249 -0.70 15.78 0.79
CA ASP A 249 -1.67 15.15 1.68
C ASP A 249 -2.57 16.15 2.41
N ASN A 250 -2.50 17.45 2.07
CA ASN A 250 -3.31 18.52 2.68
C ASN A 250 -4.40 19.07 1.76
N ASP A 251 -4.75 18.37 0.71
CA ASP A 251 -5.72 18.90 -0.22
C ASP A 251 -7.15 18.74 0.26
N TYR A 252 -7.70 19.86 0.73
CA TYR A 252 -9.06 19.99 1.27
C TYR A 252 -10.11 20.34 0.22
N SER A 253 -9.80 20.37 -1.06
CA SER A 253 -10.79 20.82 -2.04
C SER A 253 -11.81 19.73 -2.34
N LEU A 254 -13.08 20.07 -2.16
CA LEU A 254 -14.25 19.23 -2.39
C LEU A 254 -14.41 18.72 -3.83
N ASN A 255 -13.65 19.26 -4.79
CA ASN A 255 -13.81 19.01 -6.21
C ASN A 255 -12.63 18.27 -6.85
N LYS A 256 -11.78 17.61 -6.05
CA LYS A 256 -10.61 16.94 -6.62
C LYS A 256 -10.83 15.45 -6.77
N ASN A 257 -10.87 15.04 -8.00
CA ASN A 257 -10.54 13.71 -8.46
C ASN A 257 -9.08 13.40 -8.11
N ALA A 258 -8.64 12.17 -8.33
CA ALA A 258 -7.24 11.83 -8.19
C ALA A 258 -6.36 12.79 -8.99
N VAL A 259 -5.37 13.36 -8.34
CA VAL A 259 -4.42 14.30 -8.95
C VAL A 259 -3.14 13.54 -9.26
N ARG A 260 -2.62 13.74 -10.48
CA ARG A 260 -1.32 13.20 -10.85
C ARG A 260 -0.22 13.94 -10.08
N VAL A 261 0.68 13.18 -9.46
CA VAL A 261 1.77 13.74 -8.66
C VAL A 261 2.96 14.06 -9.56
N GLY A 262 3.12 15.33 -9.89
CA GLY A 262 4.23 15.81 -10.73
C GLY A 262 4.28 15.10 -12.09
N ASN A 263 5.44 14.57 -12.45
CA ASN A 263 5.65 13.78 -13.67
C ASN A 263 5.52 12.27 -13.44
N SER A 264 5.17 11.86 -12.22
CA SER A 264 5.03 10.45 -11.86
C SER A 264 3.75 9.84 -12.44
N ASN A 265 3.76 8.52 -12.60
CA ASN A 265 2.58 7.77 -13.01
C ASN A 265 1.73 7.36 -11.78
N ILE A 266 1.50 8.29 -10.87
CA ILE A 266 0.75 8.09 -9.65
C ILE A 266 -0.40 9.10 -9.60
N TYR A 267 -1.59 8.58 -9.35
CA TYR A 267 -2.79 9.36 -9.08
C TYR A 267 -3.22 9.12 -7.64
N VAL A 268 -3.52 10.19 -6.91
CA VAL A 268 -3.81 10.10 -5.49
C VAL A 268 -5.09 10.83 -5.15
N GLN A 269 -5.96 10.17 -4.41
CA GLN A 269 -7.03 10.77 -3.63
C GLN A 269 -6.66 10.59 -2.14
N ASP A 270 -6.26 11.65 -1.48
CA ASP A 270 -5.89 11.68 -0.06
C ASP A 270 -6.51 12.89 0.64
N ASN A 271 -7.84 12.99 0.56
CA ASN A 271 -8.57 14.07 1.20
C ASN A 271 -8.97 13.66 2.64
N TYR A 272 -8.02 13.65 3.53
CA TYR A 272 -8.25 13.30 4.94
C TYR A 272 -9.00 14.40 5.73
N GLY A 273 -9.05 15.62 5.19
CA GLY A 273 -9.84 16.71 5.77
C GLY A 273 -11.36 16.50 5.71
N GLU A 274 -11.82 15.64 4.78
CA GLU A 274 -13.23 15.31 4.65
C GLU A 274 -13.68 14.37 5.79
N ARG A 275 -14.76 14.76 6.45
CA ARG A 275 -15.30 14.06 7.62
C ARG A 275 -16.62 13.37 7.35
N ASP A 276 -17.31 13.83 6.33
CA ASP A 276 -18.58 13.21 5.94
C ASP A 276 -18.34 11.94 5.13
N ALA A 277 -18.92 10.83 5.59
CA ALA A 277 -18.69 9.53 4.98
C ALA A 277 -19.28 9.44 3.57
N ASP A 278 -20.43 10.06 3.34
CA ASP A 278 -21.09 10.03 2.02
C ASP A 278 -20.27 10.87 1.01
N THR A 279 -19.78 12.02 1.43
CA THR A 279 -18.88 12.84 0.60
C THR A 279 -17.56 12.12 0.34
N LYS A 280 -17.00 11.41 1.32
CA LYS A 280 -15.80 10.61 1.12
C LYS A 280 -16.01 9.48 0.13
N LEU A 281 -17.18 8.84 0.15
CA LEU A 281 -17.58 7.86 -0.86
C LEU A 281 -17.65 8.47 -2.26
N LEU A 282 -18.18 9.67 -2.40
CA LEU A 282 -18.22 10.36 -3.69
C LEU A 282 -16.80 10.60 -4.26
N TYR A 283 -15.82 10.91 -3.41
CA TYR A 283 -14.42 11.00 -3.85
C TYR A 283 -13.88 9.67 -4.35
N PHE A 284 -14.16 8.58 -3.64
CA PHE A 284 -13.81 7.24 -4.11
C PHE A 284 -14.43 6.92 -5.46
N TYR A 285 -15.73 7.17 -5.64
CA TYR A 285 -16.42 6.93 -6.91
C TYR A 285 -15.88 7.79 -8.03
N SER A 286 -15.67 9.07 -7.78
CA SER A 286 -15.12 9.99 -8.77
C SER A 286 -13.74 9.54 -9.23
N THR A 287 -12.89 9.14 -8.29
CA THR A 287 -11.53 8.68 -8.56
C THR A 287 -11.51 7.35 -9.34
N ILE A 288 -12.36 6.42 -8.95
CA ILE A 288 -12.50 5.13 -9.66
C ILE A 288 -13.06 5.36 -11.07
N SER A 289 -14.08 6.21 -11.21
CA SER A 289 -14.64 6.55 -12.52
C SER A 289 -13.62 7.20 -13.43
N ASP A 290 -12.81 8.11 -12.88
CA ASP A 290 -11.74 8.79 -13.61
C ASP A 290 -10.65 7.80 -14.05
N ALA A 291 -10.23 6.91 -13.14
CA ALA A 291 -9.26 5.88 -13.44
C ALA A 291 -9.77 4.93 -14.53
N THR A 292 -11.04 4.54 -14.46
CA THR A 292 -11.68 3.67 -15.45
C THR A 292 -11.76 4.35 -16.81
N ASN A 293 -12.27 5.59 -16.85
CA ASN A 293 -12.46 6.32 -18.11
C ASN A 293 -11.14 6.68 -18.79
N ASN A 294 -10.11 6.95 -18.03
CA ASN A 294 -8.79 7.33 -18.54
C ASN A 294 -7.80 6.17 -18.54
N LYS A 295 -8.20 4.97 -18.10
CA LYS A 295 -7.36 3.75 -18.09
C LYS A 295 -6.03 3.94 -17.39
N TYR A 296 -6.03 4.61 -16.24
CA TYR A 296 -4.80 4.98 -15.54
C TYR A 296 -3.94 3.77 -15.23
N THR A 297 -4.52 2.71 -14.69
CA THR A 297 -3.78 1.50 -14.31
C THR A 297 -3.31 0.70 -15.51
N GLU A 298 -4.09 0.59 -16.59
CA GLU A 298 -3.70 -0.05 -17.85
C GLU A 298 -2.47 0.62 -18.51
N GLN A 299 -2.24 1.89 -18.20
CA GLN A 299 -1.07 2.65 -18.68
C GLN A 299 0.15 2.53 -17.76
N GLY A 300 0.12 1.64 -16.78
CA GLY A 300 1.17 1.48 -15.80
C GLY A 300 1.17 2.58 -14.73
N ASN A 301 0.05 3.29 -14.56
CA ASN A 301 -0.10 4.31 -13.52
C ASN A 301 -0.73 3.70 -12.27
N TYR A 302 -0.24 4.08 -11.11
CA TYR A 302 -0.85 3.70 -9.83
C TYR A 302 -1.96 4.67 -9.45
N LEU A 303 -3.00 4.13 -8.83
CA LEU A 303 -4.07 4.88 -8.22
C LEU A 303 -4.12 4.57 -6.73
N PHE A 304 -3.97 5.58 -5.89
CA PHE A 304 -4.10 5.47 -4.44
C PHE A 304 -5.36 6.19 -3.95
N ASN A 305 -6.18 5.47 -3.22
CA ASN A 305 -7.38 5.98 -2.57
C ASN A 305 -7.28 5.82 -1.05
N TYR A 306 -7.30 6.93 -0.32
CA TYR A 306 -7.23 6.95 1.13
C TYR A 306 -8.60 7.10 1.78
N SER A 307 -8.93 6.19 2.69
CA SER A 307 -10.15 6.27 3.50
C SER A 307 -9.97 7.07 4.79
N GLY A 308 -8.76 7.57 5.06
CA GLY A 308 -8.47 8.38 6.23
C GLY A 308 -9.39 9.59 6.36
N ALA A 309 -9.82 9.89 7.58
CA ALA A 309 -10.61 11.08 7.92
C ALA A 309 -10.11 11.67 9.23
N LYS A 310 -10.08 13.01 9.29
CA LYS A 310 -9.51 13.78 10.39
C LYS A 310 -10.40 13.75 11.65
N ASP A 311 -9.77 13.88 12.80
CA ASP A 311 -10.31 14.26 14.12
C ASP A 311 -11.07 13.21 14.93
N ASN A 312 -11.37 12.02 14.40
CA ASN A 312 -12.14 11.06 15.19
C ASN A 312 -11.88 9.63 14.73
N ILE A 313 -11.57 8.73 15.65
CA ILE A 313 -11.41 7.28 15.39
C ILE A 313 -12.65 6.66 14.72
N ASN A 314 -13.82 7.22 14.95
CA ASN A 314 -15.06 6.67 14.42
C ASN A 314 -15.27 7.00 12.93
N GLN A 315 -14.79 8.15 12.46
CA GLN A 315 -15.02 8.57 11.07
C GLN A 315 -14.37 7.65 10.03
N PRO A 316 -13.09 7.27 10.15
CA PRO A 316 -12.52 6.28 9.23
C PRO A 316 -13.23 4.94 9.27
N ARG A 317 -13.73 4.51 10.43
CA ARG A 317 -14.51 3.28 10.57
C ARG A 317 -15.88 3.37 9.87
N ILE A 318 -16.54 4.53 9.95
CA ILE A 318 -17.80 4.77 9.25
C ILE A 318 -17.54 4.77 7.74
N VAL A 319 -16.52 5.46 7.26
CA VAL A 319 -16.13 5.46 5.85
C VAL A 319 -15.83 4.05 5.36
N ASN A 320 -15.02 3.28 6.09
CA ASN A 320 -14.70 1.92 5.73
C ASN A 320 -15.95 1.03 5.67
N ARG A 321 -16.85 1.17 6.66
CA ARG A 321 -18.13 0.44 6.65
C ARG A 321 -18.96 0.79 5.43
N SER A 322 -19.11 2.08 5.15
CA SER A 322 -19.87 2.56 3.99
C SER A 322 -19.27 2.04 2.68
N LEU A 323 -17.92 2.04 2.53
CA LEU A 323 -17.24 1.45 1.39
C LEU A 323 -17.52 -0.06 1.25
N MET A 324 -17.58 -0.79 2.37
CA MET A 324 -17.81 -2.23 2.39
C MET A 324 -19.27 -2.61 2.13
N GLU A 325 -20.20 -1.81 2.62
CA GLU A 325 -21.64 -2.05 2.49
C GLU A 325 -22.19 -1.51 1.17
N ASP A 326 -21.41 -0.69 0.48
CA ASP A 326 -21.85 -0.07 -0.75
C ASP A 326 -22.08 -1.10 -1.86
N SER A 327 -23.25 -0.98 -2.47
CA SER A 327 -23.69 -1.91 -3.51
C SER A 327 -22.85 -1.83 -4.78
N PHE A 328 -22.31 -0.66 -5.10
CA PHE A 328 -21.48 -0.46 -6.29
C PHE A 328 -20.11 -1.14 -6.15
N LEU A 329 -19.44 -0.97 -5.01
CA LEU A 329 -18.18 -1.63 -4.72
C LEU A 329 -18.34 -3.13 -4.41
N SER A 330 -19.55 -3.55 -3.99
CA SER A 330 -19.85 -4.93 -3.67
C SER A 330 -20.39 -5.73 -4.85
N GLN A 331 -20.85 -5.07 -5.92
CA GLN A 331 -21.29 -5.78 -7.10
C GLN A 331 -20.10 -6.39 -7.84
N PRO A 332 -20.22 -7.64 -8.27
CA PRO A 332 -19.28 -8.15 -9.24
C PRO A 332 -19.37 -7.27 -10.48
N ALA A 333 -18.24 -6.87 -11.04
CA ALA A 333 -18.19 -6.17 -12.31
C ALA A 333 -18.76 -7.06 -13.41
N THR A 334 -20.08 -7.13 -13.50
CA THR A 334 -20.82 -7.72 -14.62
C THR A 334 -20.87 -6.76 -15.80
N SER A 335 -20.48 -5.50 -15.58
CA SER A 335 -20.30 -4.52 -16.64
C SER A 335 -18.80 -4.27 -16.81
N SER A 336 -18.37 -4.19 -18.05
CA SER A 336 -17.04 -3.73 -18.50
C SER A 336 -16.69 -2.30 -18.04
N ALA A 337 -17.40 -1.74 -17.09
CA ALA A 337 -17.35 -0.34 -16.71
C ALA A 337 -16.33 -0.04 -15.61
N ILE A 338 -16.03 -0.96 -14.68
CA ILE A 338 -15.05 -0.72 -13.64
C ILE A 338 -13.82 -1.59 -13.90
N GLN A 339 -12.71 -0.96 -14.26
CA GLN A 339 -11.48 -1.66 -14.59
C GLN A 339 -10.52 -1.76 -13.41
N SER A 340 -10.49 -0.76 -12.53
CA SER A 340 -9.64 -0.80 -11.33
C SER A 340 -10.14 0.18 -10.28
N ILE A 341 -10.05 -0.21 -9.01
CA ILE A 341 -10.26 0.68 -7.86
C ILE A 341 -8.93 1.13 -7.25
N GLY A 342 -7.82 0.63 -7.75
CA GLY A 342 -6.49 0.98 -7.30
C GLY A 342 -6.11 0.43 -5.92
N PHE A 343 -5.18 1.10 -5.30
CA PHE A 343 -4.70 0.80 -3.96
C PHE A 343 -5.57 1.53 -2.95
N VAL A 344 -6.28 0.78 -2.12
CA VAL A 344 -7.15 1.36 -1.08
C VAL A 344 -6.43 1.34 0.25
N MET A 345 -6.02 2.53 0.67
CA MET A 345 -5.25 2.76 1.88
C MET A 345 -6.19 3.08 3.03
N ALA A 346 -6.52 2.08 3.84
CA ALA A 346 -7.55 2.19 4.86
C ALA A 346 -6.98 2.37 6.27
N ASN A 347 -7.78 3.01 7.13
CA ASN A 347 -7.56 3.01 8.56
C ASN A 347 -8.36 1.87 9.21
N TYR A 348 -7.87 1.37 10.34
CA TYR A 348 -8.58 0.37 11.17
C TYR A 348 -9.01 -0.88 10.42
N ILE A 349 -8.08 -1.48 9.68
CA ILE A 349 -8.28 -2.83 9.18
C ILE A 349 -8.37 -3.76 10.39
N ASP A 350 -9.54 -4.38 10.54
CA ASP A 350 -9.85 -5.29 11.65
C ASP A 350 -10.14 -6.69 11.11
N ALA A 351 -9.44 -7.68 11.63
CA ALA A 351 -9.73 -9.08 11.34
C ALA A 351 -11.17 -9.47 11.71
N LYS A 352 -11.79 -8.79 12.69
CA LYS A 352 -13.18 -9.04 13.10
C LYS A 352 -14.24 -8.43 12.18
N LEU A 353 -13.88 -7.50 11.29
CA LEU A 353 -14.77 -7.04 10.22
C LEU A 353 -15.09 -8.15 9.21
N SER A 354 -14.34 -9.24 9.24
CA SER A 354 -14.52 -10.41 8.39
C SER A 354 -15.54 -11.42 8.89
N GLU A 355 -15.91 -11.38 10.17
CA GLU A 355 -16.82 -12.35 10.79
C GLU A 355 -18.28 -11.86 10.89
N ARG A 356 -18.56 -10.65 10.46
CA ARG A 356 -19.92 -10.06 10.42
C ARG A 356 -20.31 -9.74 8.99
#